data_385c5989a1d993cdb5a0c158eaab6c45
#
_entry.id   385c5989a1d993cdb5a0c158eaab6c45
#
_cell.length_a   1.000
_cell.length_b   1.000
_cell.length_c   1.000
_cell.angle_alpha   90.00
_cell.angle_beta   90.00
_cell.angle_gamma   90.00
#
_symmetry.space_group_name_H-M   'P 1'
#
loop_
_entity.id
_entity.type
_entity.pdbx_description
1 polymer ?
#
loop_
_entity_poly.entity_id
_entity_poly.type
_entity_poly.pdbx_seq_one_letter_code
_entity_poly.pdbx_strand_id
1 'polypeptide(L)'
;MGVQRRVSADLQDPESRPWFLWDEDLSVRALRAILATESHPRWIELTAKVMREARDDQVWLFLPVSRAVARYQDIAPRLGRRRAFWDYLLQAWRRRGLIP
;
A
#
# COMPACT_ATOMS: atom_id res chain seq x y z
N MET A 1 6.72 -28.40 9.15
CA MET A 1 5.39 -28.12 8.61
C MET A 1 5.14 -26.64 8.58
N GLY A 2 5.01 -26.07 7.41
CA GLY A 2 4.66 -24.67 7.28
C GLY A 2 3.18 -24.46 7.55
N VAL A 3 2.86 -23.55 8.47
CA VAL A 3 1.48 -23.10 8.62
C VAL A 3 1.21 -22.10 7.50
N GLN A 4 0.28 -22.46 6.61
CA GLN A 4 -0.14 -21.52 5.59
C GLN A 4 -0.95 -20.40 6.24
N ARG A 5 -0.51 -19.16 6.03
CA ARG A 5 -1.25 -18.00 6.49
C ARG A 5 -2.53 -17.87 5.69
N ARG A 6 -3.63 -17.67 6.38
CA ARG A 6 -4.91 -17.44 5.73
C ARG A 6 -4.96 -16.04 5.14
N VAL A 7 -5.49 -15.95 3.94
CA VAL A 7 -5.91 -14.67 3.38
C VAL A 7 -7.10 -14.18 4.19
N SER A 8 -7.05 -12.95 4.67
CA SER A 8 -8.08 -12.44 5.55
C SER A 8 -8.39 -10.98 5.25
N ALA A 9 -9.64 -10.61 5.46
CA ALA A 9 -10.07 -9.22 5.47
C ALA A 9 -9.76 -8.54 6.81
N ASP A 10 -9.35 -9.30 7.83
CA ASP A 10 -8.97 -8.74 9.12
C ASP A 10 -7.52 -8.25 9.08
N LEU A 11 -7.36 -6.98 8.77
CA LEU A 11 -6.05 -6.33 8.68
C LEU A 11 -5.48 -5.95 10.05
N GLN A 12 -6.21 -6.25 11.12
CA GLN A 12 -5.70 -6.07 12.49
C GLN A 12 -4.90 -7.29 12.98
N ASP A 13 -5.08 -8.45 12.35
CA ASP A 13 -4.33 -9.65 12.71
C ASP A 13 -2.96 -9.59 12.03
N PRO A 14 -1.86 -9.40 12.81
CA PRO A 14 -0.53 -9.23 12.24
C PRO A 14 -0.01 -10.49 11.53
N GLU A 15 -0.57 -11.64 11.82
CA GLU A 15 -0.12 -12.91 11.23
C GLU A 15 -0.95 -13.32 10.02
N SER A 16 -2.07 -12.64 9.74
CA SER A 16 -2.87 -12.95 8.56
C SER A 16 -2.20 -12.43 7.30
N ARG A 17 -2.54 -13.05 6.17
CA ARG A 17 -2.16 -12.55 4.86
C ARG A 17 -3.24 -11.57 4.40
N PRO A 18 -2.88 -10.32 4.05
CA PRO A 18 -3.89 -9.36 3.57
C PRO A 18 -4.63 -9.91 2.35
N TRP A 19 -5.94 -9.68 2.30
CA TRP A 19 -6.78 -10.19 1.21
C TRP A 19 -6.34 -9.69 -0.16
N PHE A 20 -5.80 -8.48 -0.23
CA PHE A 20 -5.36 -7.87 -1.49
C PHE A 20 -3.96 -8.34 -1.92
N LEU A 21 -3.27 -9.13 -1.08
CA LEU A 21 -1.97 -9.75 -1.40
C LEU A 21 -2.09 -11.27 -1.40
N TRP A 22 -3.18 -11.79 -1.93
CA TRP A 22 -3.46 -13.22 -1.94
C TRP A 22 -2.38 -14.03 -2.66
N ASP A 23 -1.65 -13.43 -3.60
CA ASP A 23 -0.59 -14.04 -4.38
C ASP A 23 0.80 -13.87 -3.75
N GLU A 24 0.89 -13.22 -2.59
CA GLU A 24 2.14 -13.02 -1.87
C GLU A 24 2.12 -13.77 -0.54
N ASP A 25 3.25 -14.37 -0.17
CA ASP A 25 3.38 -14.97 1.15
C ASP A 25 3.90 -13.92 2.15
N LEU A 26 3.09 -12.91 2.40
CA LEU A 26 3.41 -11.84 3.33
C LEU A 26 2.29 -11.68 4.34
N SER A 27 2.66 -11.65 5.62
CA SER A 27 1.73 -11.28 6.68
C SER A 27 1.53 -9.77 6.73
N VAL A 28 0.48 -9.33 7.42
CA VAL A 28 0.28 -7.91 7.73
C VAL A 28 1.52 -7.33 8.40
N ARG A 29 2.11 -8.08 9.36
CA ARG A 29 3.32 -7.65 10.06
C ARG A 29 4.48 -7.45 9.10
N ALA A 30 4.73 -8.41 8.21
CA ALA A 30 5.83 -8.35 7.25
C ALA A 30 5.63 -7.19 6.27
N LEU A 31 4.42 -7.00 5.78
CA LEU A 31 4.12 -5.89 4.88
C LEU A 31 4.37 -4.54 5.54
N ARG A 32 3.90 -4.36 6.78
CA ARG A 32 4.14 -3.13 7.53
C ARG A 32 5.63 -2.84 7.71
N ALA A 33 6.41 -3.89 8.01
CA ALA A 33 7.85 -3.73 8.18
C ALA A 33 8.53 -3.27 6.89
N ILE A 34 8.14 -3.85 5.75
CA ILE A 34 8.69 -3.46 4.44
C ILE A 34 8.30 -2.02 4.11
N LEU A 35 7.03 -1.66 4.27
CA LEU A 35 6.55 -0.32 3.92
C LEU A 35 7.06 0.76 4.87
N ALA A 36 7.50 0.39 6.07
CA ALA A 36 8.17 1.29 6.98
C ALA A 36 9.64 1.56 6.59
N THR A 37 10.20 0.74 5.70
CA THR A 37 11.61 0.79 5.30
C THR A 37 11.70 1.18 3.83
N GLU A 38 11.77 2.49 3.56
CA GLU A 38 11.77 3.02 2.20
C GLU A 38 12.93 2.50 1.36
N SER A 39 14.05 2.15 1.99
CA SER A 39 15.21 1.58 1.30
C SER A 39 15.06 0.10 0.95
N HIS A 40 13.99 -0.55 1.39
CA HIS A 40 13.75 -1.96 1.07
C HIS A 40 13.62 -2.14 -0.45
N PRO A 41 14.26 -3.18 -1.03
CA PRO A 41 14.24 -3.37 -2.50
C PRO A 41 12.84 -3.49 -3.11
N ARG A 42 11.87 -3.98 -2.34
CA ARG A 42 10.49 -4.14 -2.81
C ARG A 42 9.56 -3.01 -2.38
N TRP A 43 10.10 -1.91 -1.85
CA TRP A 43 9.25 -0.84 -1.28
C TRP A 43 8.33 -0.23 -2.34
N ILE A 44 8.87 0.18 -3.49
CA ILE A 44 8.08 0.79 -4.58
C ILE A 44 7.05 -0.21 -5.11
N GLU A 45 7.48 -1.44 -5.38
CA GLU A 45 6.62 -2.50 -5.91
C GLU A 45 5.44 -2.77 -4.99
N LEU A 46 5.70 -3.01 -3.71
CA LEU A 46 4.65 -3.35 -2.76
C LEU A 46 3.78 -2.16 -2.39
N THR A 47 4.35 -0.96 -2.31
CA THR A 47 3.56 0.25 -2.11
C THR A 47 2.57 0.44 -3.25
N ALA A 48 3.03 0.32 -4.48
CA ALA A 48 2.16 0.43 -5.66
C ALA A 48 1.09 -0.66 -5.64
N LYS A 49 1.44 -1.88 -5.27
CA LYS A 49 0.49 -3.00 -5.21
C LYS A 49 -0.60 -2.74 -4.17
N VAL A 50 -0.24 -2.24 -3.00
CA VAL A 50 -1.22 -1.87 -1.97
C VAL A 50 -2.16 -0.78 -2.49
N MET A 51 -1.62 0.26 -3.10
CA MET A 51 -2.43 1.36 -3.64
C MET A 51 -3.32 0.92 -4.80
N ARG A 52 -2.90 -0.10 -5.56
CA ARG A 52 -3.65 -0.62 -6.70
C ARG A 52 -4.73 -1.61 -6.29
N GLU A 53 -4.45 -2.48 -5.31
CA GLU A 53 -5.30 -3.64 -5.02
C GLU A 53 -6.14 -3.49 -3.75
N ALA A 54 -5.66 -2.75 -2.74
CA ALA A 54 -6.42 -2.54 -1.52
C ALA A 54 -7.52 -1.49 -1.73
N ARG A 55 -8.50 -1.47 -0.81
CA ARG A 55 -9.44 -0.35 -0.76
C ARG A 55 -8.68 0.92 -0.39
N ASP A 56 -9.13 2.05 -0.93
CA ASP A 56 -8.45 3.33 -0.72
C ASP A 56 -8.34 3.71 0.76
N ASP A 57 -9.37 3.39 1.57
CA ASP A 57 -9.33 3.63 3.02
C ASP A 57 -8.33 2.72 3.75
N GLN A 58 -8.07 1.52 3.20
CA GLN A 58 -7.16 0.55 3.81
C GLN A 58 -5.69 0.84 3.53
N VAL A 59 -5.40 1.57 2.45
CA VAL A 59 -4.02 1.88 2.07
C VAL A 59 -3.27 2.56 3.22
N TRP A 60 -3.95 3.46 3.91
CA TRP A 60 -3.34 4.26 4.98
C TRP A 60 -3.10 3.49 6.28
N LEU A 61 -3.59 2.26 6.37
CA LEU A 61 -3.23 1.36 7.47
C LEU A 61 -1.77 0.87 7.35
N PHE A 62 -1.21 0.92 6.15
CA PHE A 62 0.11 0.38 5.86
C PHE A 62 1.12 1.45 5.44
N LEU A 63 0.67 2.55 4.87
CA LEU A 63 1.52 3.52 4.22
C LEU A 63 1.20 4.92 4.70
N PRO A 64 2.17 5.66 5.28
CA PRO A 64 1.95 7.06 5.61
C PRO A 64 1.69 7.90 4.36
N VAL A 65 0.70 8.78 4.43
CA VAL A 65 0.35 9.66 3.31
C VAL A 65 1.56 10.46 2.82
N SER A 66 2.37 10.96 3.74
CA SER A 66 3.55 11.76 3.41
C SER A 66 4.54 11.00 2.51
N ARG A 67 4.72 9.71 2.74
CA ARG A 67 5.62 8.90 1.92
C ARG A 67 5.07 8.66 0.53
N ALA A 68 3.76 8.38 0.43
CA ALA A 68 3.11 8.21 -0.86
C ALA A 68 3.22 9.48 -1.70
N VAL A 69 3.03 10.64 -1.09
CA VAL A 69 3.15 11.93 -1.78
C VAL A 69 4.58 12.16 -2.22
N ALA A 70 5.55 11.96 -1.33
CA ALA A 70 6.96 12.21 -1.61
C ALA A 70 7.51 11.33 -2.75
N ARG A 71 7.00 10.10 -2.87
CA ARG A 71 7.48 9.13 -3.85
C ARG A 71 6.47 8.84 -4.95
N TYR A 72 5.45 9.68 -5.09
CA TYR A 72 4.35 9.39 -6.00
C TYR A 72 4.79 9.25 -7.46
N GLN A 73 5.79 10.01 -7.90
CA GLN A 73 6.28 9.90 -9.28
C GLN A 73 6.85 8.50 -9.59
N ASP A 74 7.44 7.86 -8.58
CA ASP A 74 7.98 6.51 -8.72
C ASP A 74 6.88 5.43 -8.63
N ILE A 75 5.81 5.74 -7.91
CA ILE A 75 4.70 4.81 -7.67
C ILE A 75 3.70 4.83 -8.82
N ALA A 76 3.37 6.01 -9.33
CA ALA A 76 2.29 6.23 -10.29
C ALA A 76 2.36 5.34 -11.54
N PRO A 77 3.53 5.13 -12.16
CA PRO A 77 3.61 4.26 -13.35
C PRO A 77 3.19 2.82 -13.11
N ARG A 78 3.13 2.40 -11.84
CA ARG A 78 2.80 1.02 -11.45
C ARG A 78 1.35 0.87 -10.98
N LEU A 79 0.53 1.92 -11.05
CA LEU A 79 -0.83 1.92 -10.53
C LEU A 79 -1.88 1.41 -11.52
N GLY A 80 -1.52 1.25 -12.77
CA GLY A 80 -2.45 0.74 -13.78
C GLY A 80 -3.71 1.59 -13.86
N ARG A 81 -4.87 0.94 -13.82
CA ARG A 81 -6.17 1.61 -13.92
C ARG A 81 -6.47 2.54 -12.75
N ARG A 82 -5.84 2.30 -11.59
CA ARG A 82 -6.06 3.12 -10.40
C ARG A 82 -5.28 4.43 -10.43
N ARG A 83 -4.40 4.62 -11.40
CA ARG A 83 -3.59 5.84 -11.48
C ARG A 83 -4.45 7.10 -11.57
N ALA A 84 -5.49 7.08 -12.41
CA ALA A 84 -6.37 8.24 -12.57
C ALA A 84 -7.05 8.62 -11.26
N PHE A 85 -7.49 7.63 -10.49
CA PHE A 85 -8.11 7.86 -9.19
C PHE A 85 -7.12 8.51 -8.22
N TRP A 86 -5.91 7.97 -8.11
CA TRP A 86 -4.90 8.52 -7.19
C TRP A 86 -4.42 9.90 -7.61
N ASP A 87 -4.22 10.13 -8.92
CA ASP A 87 -3.89 11.46 -9.43
C ASP A 87 -4.94 12.48 -9.02
N TYR A 88 -6.21 12.13 -9.20
CA TYR A 88 -7.33 13.01 -8.84
C TYR A 88 -7.35 13.29 -7.33
N LEU A 89 -7.24 12.24 -6.52
CA LEU A 89 -7.34 12.36 -5.07
C LEU A 89 -6.21 13.22 -4.50
N LEU A 90 -4.97 12.96 -4.94
CA LEU A 90 -3.82 13.72 -4.45
C LEU A 90 -3.87 15.17 -4.89
N GLN A 91 -4.33 15.45 -6.12
CA GLN A 91 -4.51 16.81 -6.58
C GLN A 91 -5.60 17.54 -5.79
N ALA A 92 -6.71 16.86 -5.49
CA ALA A 92 -7.79 17.43 -4.69
C ALA A 92 -7.29 17.80 -3.29
N TRP A 93 -6.53 16.91 -2.67
CA TRP A 93 -5.95 17.19 -1.35
C TRP A 93 -4.95 18.34 -1.39
N ARG A 94 -4.14 18.42 -2.44
CA ARG A 94 -3.17 19.51 -2.60
C ARG A 94 -3.86 20.84 -2.75
N ARG A 95 -4.95 20.89 -3.53
CA ARG A 95 -5.74 22.13 -3.70
C ARG A 95 -6.39 22.57 -2.39
N ARG A 96 -6.71 21.64 -1.49
CA ARG A 96 -7.29 21.94 -0.18
C ARG A 96 -6.24 22.22 0.90
N GLY A 97 -4.97 22.16 0.54
CA GLY A 97 -3.88 22.38 1.50
C GLY A 97 -3.66 21.23 2.48
N LEU A 98 -4.22 20.05 2.22
CA LEU A 98 -4.06 18.88 3.09
C LEU A 98 -2.70 18.20 2.92
N ILE A 99 -2.08 18.35 1.77
CA ILE A 99 -0.74 17.86 1.46
C ILE A 99 0.03 18.93 0.68
N PRO A 100 1.39 18.87 0.71
CA PRO A 100 2.24 19.80 -0.05
C PRO A 100 2.01 19.75 -1.55
#